data_cd66df6c776b04dac52cdd7a886487fe
#
_entry.id   cd66df6c776b04dac52cdd7a886487fe
#
_cell.length_a   1.000
_cell.length_b   1.000
_cell.length_c   1.000
_cell.angle_alpha   90.00
_cell.angle_beta   90.00
_cell.angle_gamma   90.00
#
_symmetry.space_group_name_H-M   'P 1'
#
loop_
_entity.id
_entity.type
_entity.pdbx_description
1 polymer ?
#
loop_
_entity_poly.entity_id
_entity_poly.type
_entity_poly.pdbx_seq_one_letter_code
_entity_poly.pdbx_strand_id
1 'polypeptide(L)'
;LVILVFVLNAFVFFLFFSLSHYLGKFLLVLFFMINSVAVYFVNTYSVIVDESMIGNVFNTNYEESSSYFSFKLILYIIILGVLPSVYIIKAKIINVTLKKGLTISSLALLLTIVLVITNASNLLWIDKNSKQLGGLAMPWSYTVNTSLFYIHKYKKNEKEILLPNATIKDNQKSVVVLVIGESARRQNFSLYGYDKNTNPLLSKKPNVFHFDATSCATYTTAGVKCILEHTNSDDLYEILPNYLYRNNVEVVWRTSNWGEPPVHIKNYQNRDVLRKDCKGEGCDYDEILLTGLKEQILASKKNKILIVLHTSTSHGPTYSKKYPPRFETFKPVCNSVELGKCSQTELINAYDNTIVYTDYILSSVIDDLKELKEFKSTMIFVSDHGESLGEKNLYMHGVP
;
A
#
# COMPACT_ATOMS: atom_id res chain seq x y z
N LEU A 1 15.66 20.67 -18.12
CA LEU A 1 15.62 19.75 -16.99
C LEU A 1 16.58 18.56 -17.20
N VAL A 2 16.47 17.78 -18.29
CA VAL A 2 17.33 16.60 -18.55
C VAL A 2 18.83 16.95 -18.48
N ILE A 3 19.26 18.04 -19.13
CA ILE A 3 20.65 18.52 -19.09
C ILE A 3 21.05 18.87 -17.66
N LEU A 4 20.19 19.52 -16.90
CA LEU A 4 20.45 19.89 -15.51
C LEU A 4 20.67 18.66 -14.63
N VAL A 5 19.79 17.65 -14.73
CA VAL A 5 19.93 16.39 -14.00
C VAL A 5 21.20 15.63 -14.42
N PHE A 6 21.52 15.63 -15.70
CA PHE A 6 22.76 15.02 -16.20
C PHE A 6 24.01 15.68 -15.61
N VAL A 7 24.09 17.02 -15.64
CA VAL A 7 25.22 17.79 -15.10
C VAL A 7 25.35 17.60 -13.59
N LEU A 8 24.21 17.60 -12.88
CA LEU A 8 24.19 17.35 -11.44
C LEU A 8 24.70 15.93 -11.09
N ASN A 9 24.24 14.91 -11.81
CA ASN A 9 24.75 13.56 -11.65
C ASN A 9 26.25 13.46 -11.94
N ALA A 10 26.72 14.05 -13.05
CA ALA A 10 28.13 14.09 -13.40
C ALA A 10 28.97 14.76 -12.30
N PHE A 11 28.48 15.89 -11.76
CA PHE A 11 29.13 16.59 -10.65
C PHE A 11 29.26 15.70 -9.41
N VAL A 12 28.17 15.10 -8.94
CA VAL A 12 28.16 14.33 -7.70
C VAL A 12 29.01 13.05 -7.83
N PHE A 13 28.84 12.31 -8.94
CA PHE A 13 29.64 11.08 -9.14
C PHE A 13 31.12 11.40 -9.34
N PHE A 14 31.46 12.49 -10.05
CA PHE A 14 32.84 12.91 -10.17
C PHE A 14 33.46 13.27 -8.81
N LEU A 15 32.68 13.92 -7.94
CA LEU A 15 33.11 14.24 -6.57
C LEU A 15 33.40 12.93 -5.78
N PHE A 16 32.51 11.93 -5.81
CA PHE A 16 32.74 10.65 -5.14
C PHE A 16 33.99 9.93 -5.67
N PHE A 17 34.21 9.93 -6.98
CA PHE A 17 35.41 9.34 -7.57
C PHE A 17 36.69 10.11 -7.21
N SER A 18 36.59 11.44 -7.04
CA SER A 18 37.73 12.26 -6.61
C SER A 18 38.12 12.00 -5.15
N LEU A 19 37.15 11.64 -4.30
CA LEU A 19 37.40 11.27 -2.91
C LEU A 19 37.98 9.87 -2.80
N SER A 20 37.39 8.89 -3.48
CA SER A 20 37.85 7.50 -3.53
C SER A 20 37.27 6.78 -4.74
N HIS A 21 38.08 6.18 -5.55
CA HIS A 21 37.61 5.36 -6.68
C HIS A 21 36.82 4.12 -6.23
N TYR A 22 37.11 3.57 -5.05
CA TYR A 22 36.34 2.46 -4.46
C TYR A 22 34.95 2.92 -4.05
N LEU A 23 34.83 4.08 -3.38
CA LEU A 23 33.56 4.68 -3.01
C LEU A 23 32.72 5.00 -4.25
N GLY A 24 33.30 5.64 -5.27
CA GLY A 24 32.63 5.94 -6.51
C GLY A 24 32.09 4.70 -7.22
N LYS A 25 32.90 3.62 -7.32
CA LYS A 25 32.46 2.33 -7.88
C LYS A 25 31.34 1.72 -7.07
N PHE A 26 31.48 1.67 -5.74
CA PHE A 26 30.47 1.10 -4.84
C PHE A 26 29.12 1.80 -5.01
N LEU A 27 29.10 3.13 -4.98
CA LEU A 27 27.87 3.91 -5.12
C LEU A 27 27.24 3.75 -6.50
N LEU A 28 28.04 3.72 -7.59
CA LEU A 28 27.50 3.47 -8.93
C LEU A 28 26.87 2.09 -9.05
N VAL A 29 27.53 1.04 -8.54
CA VAL A 29 26.99 -0.32 -8.54
C VAL A 29 25.67 -0.37 -7.75
N LEU A 30 25.66 0.22 -6.55
CA LEU A 30 24.46 0.30 -5.73
C LEU A 30 23.32 0.98 -6.48
N PHE A 31 23.57 2.14 -7.08
CA PHE A 31 22.56 2.89 -7.82
C PHE A 31 22.13 2.19 -9.11
N PHE A 32 22.98 1.50 -9.85
CA PHE A 32 22.53 0.70 -10.98
C PHE A 32 21.58 -0.41 -10.56
N MET A 33 21.87 -1.10 -9.46
CA MET A 33 21.00 -2.16 -8.94
C MET A 33 19.63 -1.60 -8.50
N ILE A 34 19.60 -0.54 -7.71
CA ILE A 34 18.35 0.07 -7.25
C ILE A 34 17.58 0.70 -8.44
N ASN A 35 18.27 1.43 -9.33
CA ASN A 35 17.64 2.02 -10.51
C ASN A 35 16.98 0.97 -11.40
N SER A 36 17.59 -0.22 -11.56
CA SER A 36 17.02 -1.27 -12.41
C SER A 36 15.64 -1.72 -11.92
N VAL A 37 15.47 -1.84 -10.61
CA VAL A 37 14.18 -2.15 -9.98
C VAL A 37 13.22 -0.96 -10.08
N ALA A 38 13.67 0.23 -9.70
CA ALA A 38 12.84 1.43 -9.73
C ALA A 38 12.30 1.73 -11.15
N VAL A 39 13.16 1.64 -12.18
CA VAL A 39 12.75 1.82 -13.59
C VAL A 39 11.75 0.76 -14.04
N TYR A 40 11.89 -0.49 -13.57
CA TYR A 40 10.90 -1.53 -13.84
C TYR A 40 9.51 -1.12 -13.29
N PHE A 41 9.42 -0.69 -12.04
CA PHE A 41 8.16 -0.29 -11.42
C PHE A 41 7.56 0.95 -12.11
N VAL A 42 8.36 1.98 -12.37
CA VAL A 42 7.92 3.18 -13.10
C VAL A 42 7.36 2.82 -14.48
N ASN A 43 8.06 1.97 -15.25
CA ASN A 43 7.65 1.61 -16.61
C ASN A 43 6.51 0.59 -16.66
N THR A 44 6.31 -0.20 -15.63
CA THR A 44 5.32 -1.28 -15.63
C THR A 44 3.99 -0.82 -15.01
N TYR A 45 4.07 0.00 -13.95
CA TYR A 45 2.89 0.41 -13.17
C TYR A 45 2.63 1.92 -13.23
N SER A 46 3.47 2.69 -13.94
CA SER A 46 3.36 4.16 -14.06
C SER A 46 3.43 4.89 -12.71
N VAL A 47 4.05 4.28 -11.71
CA VAL A 47 4.24 4.87 -10.39
C VAL A 47 5.37 5.89 -10.37
N ILE A 48 5.33 6.83 -9.45
CA ILE A 48 6.43 7.73 -9.14
C ILE A 48 7.08 7.33 -7.83
N VAL A 49 8.39 7.51 -7.71
CA VAL A 49 9.13 7.14 -6.50
C VAL A 49 9.14 8.33 -5.54
N ASP A 50 7.98 8.61 -4.95
CA ASP A 50 7.80 9.63 -3.91
C ASP A 50 7.88 9.04 -2.50
N GLU A 51 7.68 9.86 -1.47
CA GLU A 51 7.74 9.45 -0.07
C GLU A 51 6.69 8.38 0.27
N SER A 52 5.49 8.45 -0.32
CA SER A 52 4.45 7.46 -0.09
C SER A 52 4.83 6.09 -0.68
N MET A 53 5.40 6.07 -1.89
CA MET A 53 5.91 4.84 -2.50
C MET A 53 7.06 4.24 -1.69
N ILE A 54 7.96 5.07 -1.15
CA ILE A 54 9.01 4.61 -0.24
C ILE A 54 8.41 3.99 1.02
N GLY A 55 7.37 4.61 1.59
CA GLY A 55 6.62 4.05 2.71
C GLY A 55 6.04 2.66 2.39
N ASN A 56 5.44 2.49 1.22
CA ASN A 56 4.95 1.20 0.75
C ASN A 56 6.07 0.18 0.66
N VAL A 57 7.21 0.52 0.05
CA VAL A 57 8.37 -0.39 -0.06
C VAL A 57 8.88 -0.87 1.31
N PHE A 58 8.96 0.02 2.31
CA PHE A 58 9.44 -0.37 3.65
C PHE A 58 8.39 -1.12 4.48
N ASN A 59 7.12 -0.99 4.15
CA ASN A 59 6.03 -1.66 4.85
C ASN A 59 5.55 -2.94 4.14
N THR A 60 5.95 -3.17 2.88
CA THR A 60 5.59 -4.37 2.10
C THR A 60 6.11 -5.65 2.75
N ASN A 61 5.26 -6.65 2.90
CA ASN A 61 5.63 -7.97 3.40
C ASN A 61 6.13 -8.90 2.27
N TYR A 62 6.58 -10.11 2.64
CA TYR A 62 7.12 -11.07 1.67
C TYR A 62 6.05 -11.57 0.68
N GLU A 63 4.82 -11.79 1.12
CA GLU A 63 3.73 -12.30 0.28
C GLU A 63 3.39 -11.27 -0.82
N GLU A 64 3.29 -10.01 -0.44
CA GLU A 64 3.06 -8.91 -1.37
C GLU A 64 4.26 -8.71 -2.32
N SER A 65 5.48 -8.59 -1.79
CA SER A 65 6.67 -8.36 -2.61
C SER A 65 6.90 -9.49 -3.62
N SER A 66 6.63 -10.75 -3.24
CA SER A 66 6.75 -11.91 -4.12
C SER A 66 5.72 -11.89 -5.27
N SER A 67 4.56 -11.25 -5.07
CA SER A 67 3.52 -11.14 -6.09
C SER A 67 3.94 -10.30 -7.31
N TYR A 68 4.95 -9.44 -7.17
CA TYR A 68 5.49 -8.62 -8.27
C TYR A 68 6.54 -9.34 -9.12
N PHE A 69 6.92 -10.57 -8.76
CA PHE A 69 7.97 -11.29 -9.46
C PHE A 69 7.58 -11.59 -10.92
N SER A 70 8.40 -11.16 -11.87
CA SER A 70 8.19 -11.39 -13.29
C SER A 70 9.52 -11.61 -14.02
N PHE A 71 9.49 -12.31 -15.15
CA PHE A 71 10.66 -12.46 -16.01
C PHE A 71 11.19 -11.11 -16.53
N LYS A 72 10.30 -10.16 -16.78
CA LYS A 72 10.65 -8.79 -17.18
C LYS A 72 11.47 -8.07 -16.10
N LEU A 73 11.11 -8.23 -14.80
CA LEU A 73 11.89 -7.67 -13.68
C LEU A 73 13.32 -8.21 -13.71
N ILE A 74 13.49 -9.53 -13.91
CA ILE A 74 14.81 -10.15 -14.01
C ILE A 74 15.61 -9.53 -15.16
N LEU A 75 15.01 -9.32 -16.34
CA LEU A 75 15.68 -8.68 -17.48
C LEU A 75 16.12 -7.25 -17.15
N TYR A 76 15.29 -6.46 -16.47
CA TYR A 76 15.66 -5.12 -16.03
C TYR A 76 16.87 -5.17 -15.09
N ILE A 77 16.87 -6.06 -14.10
CA ILE A 77 17.98 -6.23 -13.17
C ILE A 77 19.25 -6.63 -13.89
N ILE A 78 19.19 -7.57 -14.84
CA ILE A 78 20.37 -8.01 -15.60
C ILE A 78 20.89 -6.88 -16.49
N ILE A 79 20.03 -6.26 -17.30
CA ILE A 79 20.45 -5.31 -18.34
C ILE A 79 20.87 -3.96 -17.74
N LEU A 80 20.09 -3.43 -16.79
CA LEU A 80 20.30 -2.09 -16.23
C LEU A 80 21.07 -2.10 -14.91
N GLY A 81 21.08 -3.24 -14.19
CA GLY A 81 21.77 -3.40 -12.91
C GLY A 81 23.12 -4.13 -13.08
N VAL A 82 23.06 -5.41 -13.40
CA VAL A 82 24.25 -6.30 -13.37
C VAL A 82 25.27 -5.95 -14.45
N LEU A 83 24.85 -5.82 -15.72
CA LEU A 83 25.80 -5.56 -16.81
C LEU A 83 26.61 -4.26 -16.63
N PRO A 84 25.98 -3.09 -16.35
CA PRO A 84 26.75 -1.87 -16.08
C PRO A 84 27.58 -1.97 -14.80
N SER A 85 27.11 -2.68 -13.77
CA SER A 85 27.87 -2.92 -12.54
C SER A 85 29.16 -3.70 -12.81
N VAL A 86 29.08 -4.78 -13.58
CA VAL A 86 30.25 -5.57 -13.98
C VAL A 86 31.25 -4.73 -14.80
N TYR A 87 30.73 -3.89 -15.70
CA TYR A 87 31.56 -2.96 -16.47
C TYR A 87 32.32 -1.98 -15.54
N ILE A 88 31.61 -1.32 -14.60
CA ILE A 88 32.21 -0.37 -13.65
C ILE A 88 33.24 -1.04 -12.74
N ILE A 89 32.98 -2.24 -12.24
CA ILE A 89 33.89 -2.98 -11.38
C ILE A 89 35.22 -3.24 -12.13
N LYS A 90 35.13 -3.67 -13.40
CA LYS A 90 36.30 -3.98 -14.24
C LYS A 90 36.99 -2.74 -14.81
N ALA A 91 36.32 -1.61 -14.90
CA ALA A 91 36.88 -0.38 -15.49
C ALA A 91 38.09 0.10 -14.69
N LYS A 92 39.16 0.43 -15.43
CA LYS A 92 40.35 1.09 -14.87
C LYS A 92 40.05 2.59 -14.74
N ILE A 93 40.02 3.09 -13.51
CA ILE A 93 39.77 4.50 -13.23
C ILE A 93 41.10 5.24 -13.10
N ILE A 94 41.24 6.31 -13.86
CA ILE A 94 42.41 7.18 -13.78
C ILE A 94 42.27 8.02 -12.50
N ASN A 95 43.28 7.95 -11.64
CA ASN A 95 43.35 8.76 -10.43
C ASN A 95 43.46 10.24 -10.79
N VAL A 96 42.48 11.01 -10.37
CA VAL A 96 42.48 12.47 -10.52
C VAL A 96 43.00 13.05 -9.21
N THR A 97 43.96 13.98 -9.30
CA THR A 97 44.43 14.68 -8.10
C THR A 97 43.29 15.47 -7.46
N LEU A 98 43.24 15.53 -6.13
CA LEU A 98 42.22 16.24 -5.40
C LEU A 98 41.99 17.67 -5.92
N LYS A 99 43.09 18.40 -6.19
CA LYS A 99 43.03 19.77 -6.75
C LYS A 99 42.28 19.81 -8.09
N LYS A 100 42.62 18.93 -9.03
CA LYS A 100 41.96 18.82 -10.34
C LYS A 100 40.51 18.37 -10.19
N GLY A 101 40.23 17.45 -9.27
CA GLY A 101 38.90 17.00 -8.93
C GLY A 101 38.03 18.15 -8.45
N LEU A 102 38.49 18.90 -7.47
CA LEU A 102 37.77 20.09 -6.95
C LEU A 102 37.54 21.16 -8.03
N THR A 103 38.53 21.42 -8.90
CA THR A 103 38.37 22.40 -10.00
C THR A 103 37.27 21.98 -10.97
N ILE A 104 37.25 20.71 -11.40
CA ILE A 104 36.21 20.20 -12.33
C ILE A 104 34.84 20.22 -11.66
N SER A 105 34.74 19.82 -10.39
CA SER A 105 33.53 19.87 -9.61
C SER A 105 32.97 21.29 -9.46
N SER A 106 33.86 22.27 -9.19
CA SER A 106 33.47 23.68 -9.10
C SER A 106 32.96 24.24 -10.43
N LEU A 107 33.58 23.85 -11.55
CA LEU A 107 33.12 24.22 -12.89
C LEU A 107 31.74 23.60 -13.22
N ALA A 108 31.52 22.35 -12.86
CA ALA A 108 30.25 21.70 -13.04
C ALA A 108 29.15 22.32 -12.18
N LEU A 109 29.47 22.68 -10.93
CA LEU A 109 28.53 23.39 -10.04
C LEU A 109 28.20 24.79 -10.62
N LEU A 110 29.20 25.56 -11.09
CA LEU A 110 28.99 26.84 -11.73
C LEU A 110 28.07 26.72 -12.95
N LEU A 111 28.32 25.71 -13.81
CA LEU A 111 27.46 25.40 -14.96
C LEU A 111 26.01 25.11 -14.52
N THR A 112 25.84 24.32 -13.45
CA THR A 112 24.52 24.04 -12.88
C THR A 112 23.81 25.33 -12.46
N ILE A 113 24.51 26.23 -11.74
CA ILE A 113 23.96 27.52 -11.30
C ILE A 113 23.58 28.40 -12.51
N VAL A 114 24.43 28.46 -13.52
CA VAL A 114 24.14 29.22 -14.75
C VAL A 114 22.92 28.66 -15.46
N LEU A 115 22.80 27.34 -15.59
CA LEU A 115 21.62 26.67 -16.18
C LEU A 115 20.34 27.00 -15.41
N VAL A 116 20.37 27.03 -14.08
CA VAL A 116 19.22 27.38 -13.25
C VAL A 116 18.83 28.85 -13.46
N ILE A 117 19.78 29.75 -13.40
CA ILE A 117 19.52 31.22 -13.56
C ILE A 117 18.98 31.51 -14.96
N THR A 118 19.59 30.96 -16.01
CA THR A 118 19.15 31.20 -17.41
C THR A 118 17.80 30.60 -17.73
N ASN A 119 17.32 29.66 -16.92
CA ASN A 119 16.01 29.02 -17.05
C ASN A 119 15.08 29.39 -15.89
N ALA A 120 15.30 30.50 -15.20
CA ALA A 120 14.51 30.88 -14.02
C ALA A 120 12.99 31.00 -14.30
N SER A 121 12.62 31.39 -15.52
CA SER A 121 11.22 31.43 -15.96
C SER A 121 10.49 30.09 -15.90
N ASN A 122 11.23 28.98 -15.98
CA ASN A 122 10.67 27.62 -15.89
C ASN A 122 10.60 27.10 -14.45
N LEU A 123 11.13 27.82 -13.46
CA LEU A 123 11.16 27.35 -12.07
C LEU A 123 9.74 27.17 -11.50
N LEU A 124 8.83 28.07 -11.80
CA LEU A 124 7.42 27.94 -11.37
C LEU A 124 6.75 26.69 -11.94
N TRP A 125 7.06 26.32 -13.20
CA TRP A 125 6.56 25.09 -13.78
C TRP A 125 7.20 23.86 -13.13
N ILE A 126 8.50 23.91 -12.85
CA ILE A 126 9.23 22.84 -12.13
C ILE A 126 8.65 22.68 -10.73
N ASP A 127 8.41 23.77 -10.01
CA ASP A 127 7.83 23.76 -8.67
C ASP A 127 6.43 23.13 -8.68
N LYS A 128 5.56 23.58 -9.59
CA LYS A 128 4.21 23.02 -9.75
C LYS A 128 4.20 21.51 -10.07
N ASN A 129 5.24 21.01 -10.74
CA ASN A 129 5.37 19.59 -11.12
C ASN A 129 6.46 18.87 -10.30
N SER A 130 6.90 19.46 -9.18
CA SER A 130 8.07 19.01 -8.41
C SER A 130 7.91 17.58 -7.88
N LYS A 131 6.72 17.19 -7.45
CA LYS A 131 6.41 15.83 -6.98
C LYS A 131 6.67 14.81 -8.10
N GLN A 132 6.13 15.03 -9.29
CA GLN A 132 6.30 14.11 -10.43
C GLN A 132 7.74 14.09 -10.94
N LEU A 133 8.34 15.27 -11.14
CA LEU A 133 9.70 15.39 -11.63
C LEU A 133 10.71 14.83 -10.63
N GLY A 134 10.53 15.13 -9.35
CA GLY A 134 11.36 14.62 -8.25
C GLY A 134 11.23 13.10 -8.11
N GLY A 135 10.02 12.55 -8.20
CA GLY A 135 9.76 11.12 -8.13
C GLY A 135 10.33 10.31 -9.29
N LEU A 136 10.64 10.96 -10.44
CA LEU A 136 11.25 10.32 -11.62
C LEU A 136 12.77 10.60 -11.74
N ALA A 137 13.32 11.52 -10.95
CA ALA A 137 14.72 11.93 -11.04
C ALA A 137 15.68 10.95 -10.31
N MET A 138 15.86 9.76 -10.86
CA MET A 138 16.76 8.74 -10.30
C MET A 138 18.25 9.13 -10.46
N PRO A 139 19.12 8.83 -9.47
CA PRO A 139 18.86 8.12 -8.21
C PRO A 139 18.32 9.01 -7.08
N TRP A 140 18.07 10.28 -7.33
CA TRP A 140 17.72 11.25 -6.28
C TRP A 140 16.31 11.04 -5.73
N SER A 141 15.37 10.56 -6.55
CA SER A 141 14.01 10.29 -6.12
C SER A 141 13.97 9.40 -4.86
N TYR A 142 14.48 8.18 -4.94
CA TYR A 142 14.45 7.28 -3.78
C TYR A 142 15.43 7.72 -2.69
N THR A 143 16.57 8.36 -3.02
CA THR A 143 17.53 8.83 -2.00
C THR A 143 16.93 9.94 -1.13
N VAL A 144 16.33 10.95 -1.77
CA VAL A 144 15.71 12.09 -1.07
C VAL A 144 14.44 11.63 -0.34
N ASN A 145 13.56 10.91 -1.02
CA ASN A 145 12.29 10.49 -0.43
C ASN A 145 12.48 9.46 0.71
N THR A 146 13.50 8.59 0.65
CA THR A 146 13.86 7.76 1.80
C THR A 146 14.32 8.61 2.98
N SER A 147 15.13 9.62 2.73
CA SER A 147 15.59 10.53 3.80
C SER A 147 14.41 11.30 4.41
N LEU A 148 13.50 11.82 3.58
CA LEU A 148 12.30 12.52 4.05
C LEU A 148 11.39 11.58 4.84
N PHE A 149 11.16 10.37 4.37
CA PHE A 149 10.36 9.36 5.07
C PHE A 149 10.88 9.12 6.49
N TYR A 150 12.21 8.90 6.66
CA TYR A 150 12.78 8.71 7.99
C TYR A 150 12.79 9.98 8.83
N ILE A 151 13.03 11.17 8.23
CA ILE A 151 12.97 12.45 8.95
C ILE A 151 11.55 12.71 9.45
N HIS A 152 10.54 12.51 8.60
CA HIS A 152 9.15 12.71 8.98
C HIS A 152 8.72 11.67 10.01
N LYS A 153 9.09 10.41 9.82
CA LYS A 153 8.84 9.34 10.80
C LYS A 153 9.48 9.64 12.16
N TYR A 154 10.71 10.17 12.18
CA TYR A 154 11.41 10.52 13.43
C TYR A 154 10.84 11.79 14.11
N LYS A 155 10.33 12.74 13.31
CA LYS A 155 9.70 13.97 13.84
C LYS A 155 8.27 13.73 14.32
N LYS A 156 7.56 12.70 13.81
CA LYS A 156 6.24 12.33 14.31
C LYS A 156 6.39 11.93 15.78
N ASN A 157 5.53 12.53 16.62
CA ASN A 157 5.50 12.19 18.03
C ASN A 157 5.05 10.72 18.15
N GLU A 158 5.99 9.82 18.38
CA GLU A 158 5.70 8.37 18.44
C GLU A 158 4.90 7.99 19.70
N LYS A 159 4.70 8.93 20.65
CA LYS A 159 3.90 8.69 21.83
C LYS A 159 2.42 8.79 21.49
N GLU A 160 1.73 7.68 21.62
CA GLU A 160 0.29 7.61 21.44
C GLU A 160 -0.45 8.58 22.37
N ILE A 161 -1.32 9.41 21.81
CA ILE A 161 -2.17 10.34 22.55
C ILE A 161 -3.45 9.61 22.93
N LEU A 162 -3.60 9.36 24.24
CA LEU A 162 -4.78 8.68 24.76
C LEU A 162 -5.98 9.63 24.85
N LEU A 163 -7.13 9.16 24.42
CA LEU A 163 -8.40 9.89 24.57
C LEU A 163 -8.90 9.79 26.02
N PRO A 164 -9.79 10.71 26.47
CA PRO A 164 -10.38 10.64 27.79
C PRO A 164 -11.13 9.32 28.02
N ASN A 165 -11.08 8.78 29.27
CA ASN A 165 -11.80 7.56 29.59
C ASN A 165 -13.32 7.75 29.41
N ALA A 166 -13.98 6.69 28.92
CA ALA A 166 -15.43 6.65 28.77
C ALA A 166 -16.03 5.41 29.40
N THR A 167 -17.34 5.45 29.62
CA THR A 167 -18.11 4.32 30.12
C THR A 167 -19.34 4.12 29.26
N ILE A 168 -19.70 2.88 28.98
CA ILE A 168 -20.93 2.52 28.28
C ILE A 168 -21.98 2.20 29.35
N LYS A 169 -23.02 3.03 29.45
CA LYS A 169 -24.08 2.90 30.47
C LYS A 169 -25.11 1.82 30.17
N ASP A 170 -25.27 1.47 28.88
CA ASP A 170 -26.21 0.45 28.44
C ASP A 170 -25.64 -0.97 28.70
N ASN A 171 -26.45 -1.83 29.34
CA ASN A 171 -26.10 -3.21 29.64
C ASN A 171 -26.54 -4.23 28.58
N GLN A 172 -27.21 -3.80 27.50
CA GLN A 172 -27.64 -4.69 26.44
C GLN A 172 -26.43 -5.37 25.79
N LYS A 173 -26.48 -6.68 25.58
CA LYS A 173 -25.47 -7.38 24.80
C LYS A 173 -25.44 -6.84 23.38
N SER A 174 -24.29 -6.40 22.90
CA SER A 174 -24.13 -5.90 21.53
C SER A 174 -22.78 -6.30 20.93
N VAL A 175 -22.81 -6.59 19.65
CA VAL A 175 -21.62 -6.88 18.86
C VAL A 175 -21.61 -6.00 17.61
N VAL A 176 -20.48 -5.35 17.37
CA VAL A 176 -20.21 -4.60 16.14
C VAL A 176 -19.07 -5.29 15.42
N VAL A 177 -19.27 -5.62 14.15
CA VAL A 177 -18.23 -6.10 13.26
C VAL A 177 -17.86 -4.98 12.31
N LEU A 178 -16.64 -4.48 12.41
CA LEU A 178 -16.05 -3.54 11.47
C LEU A 178 -15.21 -4.33 10.48
N VAL A 179 -15.63 -4.36 9.23
CA VAL A 179 -14.86 -4.97 8.14
C VAL A 179 -14.15 -3.87 7.38
N ILE A 180 -12.82 -3.88 7.43
CA ILE A 180 -11.97 -2.98 6.65
C ILE A 180 -11.58 -3.72 5.38
N GLY A 181 -12.11 -3.26 4.24
CA GLY A 181 -11.80 -3.79 2.92
C GLY A 181 -10.50 -3.21 2.39
N GLU A 182 -9.83 -3.94 1.53
CA GLU A 182 -8.61 -3.54 0.82
C GLU A 182 -8.94 -3.17 -0.62
N SER A 183 -8.59 -1.95 -1.05
CA SER A 183 -8.67 -1.47 -2.44
C SER A 183 -10.05 -1.64 -3.11
N ALA A 184 -11.13 -1.80 -2.35
CA ALA A 184 -12.46 -2.14 -2.88
C ALA A 184 -13.23 -0.88 -3.29
N ARG A 185 -13.03 -0.44 -4.55
CA ARG A 185 -13.61 0.81 -5.05
C ARG A 185 -15.11 0.71 -5.33
N ARG A 186 -15.86 1.74 -4.93
CA ARG A 186 -17.31 1.86 -5.09
C ARG A 186 -17.82 1.61 -6.51
N GLN A 187 -17.08 2.07 -7.52
CA GLN A 187 -17.47 1.99 -8.93
C GLN A 187 -17.73 0.57 -9.44
N ASN A 188 -17.19 -0.46 -8.77
CA ASN A 188 -17.38 -1.86 -9.15
C ASN A 188 -18.40 -2.61 -8.27
N PHE A 189 -19.11 -1.90 -7.38
CA PHE A 189 -20.20 -2.49 -6.62
C PHE A 189 -21.56 -2.29 -7.33
N SER A 190 -22.27 -3.38 -7.63
CA SER A 190 -23.62 -3.29 -8.19
C SER A 190 -24.62 -2.61 -7.27
N LEU A 191 -24.38 -2.60 -5.96
CA LEU A 191 -25.16 -1.83 -4.98
C LEU A 191 -25.13 -0.32 -5.22
N TYR A 192 -24.11 0.19 -5.93
CA TYR A 192 -23.99 1.60 -6.32
C TYR A 192 -24.31 1.86 -7.80
N GLY A 193 -24.95 0.89 -8.48
CA GLY A 193 -25.38 1.04 -9.87
C GLY A 193 -24.36 0.57 -10.92
N TYR A 194 -23.38 -0.24 -10.53
CA TYR A 194 -22.48 -0.89 -11.50
C TYR A 194 -23.26 -1.94 -12.31
N ASP A 195 -23.03 -1.99 -13.63
CA ASP A 195 -23.79 -2.82 -14.56
C ASP A 195 -23.62 -4.34 -14.34
N LYS A 196 -22.46 -4.77 -13.88
CA LYS A 196 -22.23 -6.18 -13.58
C LYS A 196 -22.70 -6.50 -12.17
N ASN A 197 -23.35 -7.65 -11.99
CA ASN A 197 -23.84 -8.10 -10.69
C ASN A 197 -22.71 -8.60 -9.78
N THR A 198 -22.00 -7.67 -9.17
CA THR A 198 -20.87 -7.95 -8.25
C THR A 198 -21.30 -8.14 -6.79
N ASN A 199 -22.55 -7.82 -6.45
CA ASN A 199 -23.11 -7.99 -5.10
C ASN A 199 -24.37 -8.88 -5.09
N PRO A 200 -24.31 -10.13 -5.63
CA PRO A 200 -25.50 -10.96 -5.78
C PRO A 200 -26.10 -11.42 -4.44
N LEU A 201 -25.33 -11.41 -3.36
CA LEU A 201 -25.78 -11.84 -2.03
C LEU A 201 -26.27 -10.69 -1.19
N LEU A 202 -25.52 -9.61 -1.07
CA LEU A 202 -25.88 -8.43 -0.28
C LEU A 202 -27.15 -7.75 -0.82
N SER A 203 -27.35 -7.72 -2.14
CA SER A 203 -28.55 -7.17 -2.77
C SER A 203 -29.86 -7.85 -2.33
N LYS A 204 -29.77 -9.09 -1.82
CA LYS A 204 -30.91 -9.87 -1.32
C LYS A 204 -31.09 -9.79 0.20
N LYS A 205 -30.15 -9.17 0.92
CA LYS A 205 -30.21 -9.03 2.37
C LYS A 205 -31.09 -7.86 2.77
N PRO A 206 -32.02 -8.02 3.70
CA PRO A 206 -32.74 -6.88 4.28
C PRO A 206 -31.82 -6.04 5.16
N ASN A 207 -32.14 -4.77 5.31
CA ASN A 207 -31.44 -3.84 6.21
C ASN A 207 -29.93 -3.65 5.85
N VAL A 208 -29.61 -3.74 4.57
CA VAL A 208 -28.31 -3.30 4.02
C VAL A 208 -28.48 -1.89 3.48
N PHE A 209 -27.67 -0.97 4.01
CA PHE A 209 -27.64 0.43 3.61
C PHE A 209 -26.26 0.75 3.05
N HIS A 210 -26.19 1.57 2.03
CA HIS A 210 -24.92 2.03 1.44
C HIS A 210 -24.88 3.56 1.49
N PHE A 211 -23.67 4.08 1.69
CA PHE A 211 -23.40 5.51 1.82
C PHE A 211 -22.31 5.91 0.84
N ASP A 212 -22.41 7.12 0.32
CA ASP A 212 -21.35 7.71 -0.47
C ASP A 212 -20.20 8.10 0.46
N ALA A 213 -19.06 7.45 0.25
CA ALA A 213 -17.85 7.72 1.00
C ALA A 213 -16.67 7.95 0.06
N THR A 214 -15.72 8.77 0.49
CA THR A 214 -14.43 8.97 -0.16
C THR A 214 -13.32 8.60 0.81
N SER A 215 -12.29 7.92 0.33
CA SER A 215 -11.12 7.65 1.14
C SER A 215 -10.32 8.93 1.39
N CYS A 216 -9.76 9.07 2.58
CA CYS A 216 -8.88 10.18 2.93
C CYS A 216 -7.43 9.97 2.43
N ALA A 217 -7.11 8.79 1.94
CA ALA A 217 -5.79 8.43 1.42
C ALA A 217 -5.93 7.44 0.25
N THR A 218 -4.84 7.24 -0.46
CA THR A 218 -4.76 6.34 -1.62
C THR A 218 -3.90 5.11 -1.36
N TYR A 219 -3.61 4.78 -0.08
CA TYR A 219 -2.81 3.63 0.32
C TYR A 219 -3.18 3.18 1.74
N THR A 220 -2.97 1.90 2.03
CA THR A 220 -3.49 1.18 3.19
C THR A 220 -3.14 1.81 4.53
N THR A 221 -1.85 2.10 4.80
CA THR A 221 -1.43 2.59 6.14
C THR A 221 -2.12 3.89 6.54
N ALA A 222 -2.30 4.82 5.61
CA ALA A 222 -3.00 6.07 5.87
C ALA A 222 -4.52 5.91 5.87
N GLY A 223 -5.06 5.07 4.97
CA GLY A 223 -6.49 4.77 4.89
C GLY A 223 -6.99 4.10 6.17
N VAL A 224 -6.32 3.06 6.63
CA VAL A 224 -6.67 2.34 7.88
C VAL A 224 -6.53 3.25 9.11
N LYS A 225 -5.45 4.06 9.18
CA LYS A 225 -5.28 5.06 10.24
C LYS A 225 -6.48 6.02 10.27
N CYS A 226 -6.85 6.56 9.13
CA CYS A 226 -7.96 7.50 9.01
C CYS A 226 -9.33 6.90 9.41
N ILE A 227 -9.59 5.62 9.12
CA ILE A 227 -10.80 4.91 9.53
C ILE A 227 -10.86 4.74 11.05
N LEU A 228 -9.73 4.54 11.70
CA LEU A 228 -9.67 4.12 13.10
C LEU A 228 -9.42 5.26 14.08
N GLU A 229 -8.89 6.39 13.65
CA GLU A 229 -8.64 7.57 14.47
C GLU A 229 -9.85 8.50 14.53
N HIS A 230 -10.02 9.23 15.63
CA HIS A 230 -11.12 10.18 15.80
C HIS A 230 -10.94 11.48 15.01
N THR A 231 -9.71 11.76 14.56
CA THR A 231 -9.37 12.94 13.74
C THR A 231 -8.26 12.58 12.77
N ASN A 232 -8.35 13.08 11.55
CA ASN A 232 -7.30 12.89 10.54
C ASN A 232 -6.22 13.94 10.74
N SER A 233 -5.17 13.61 11.48
CA SER A 233 -4.03 14.47 11.79
C SER A 233 -2.70 13.72 11.63
N ASP A 234 -1.58 14.46 11.74
CA ASP A 234 -0.25 13.86 11.76
C ASP A 234 0.14 13.27 13.12
N ASP A 235 -0.63 13.55 14.17
CA ASP A 235 -0.42 12.99 15.49
C ASP A 235 -0.81 11.51 15.53
N LEU A 236 -0.23 10.77 16.47
CA LEU A 236 -0.60 9.38 16.72
C LEU A 236 -1.60 9.31 17.88
N TYR A 237 -2.88 9.41 17.57
CA TYR A 237 -3.93 9.15 18.54
C TYR A 237 -4.17 7.65 18.72
N GLU A 238 -4.67 7.27 19.92
CA GLU A 238 -5.12 5.90 20.11
C GLU A 238 -6.28 5.60 19.15
N ILE A 239 -6.18 4.46 18.47
CA ILE A 239 -7.20 3.99 17.53
C ILE A 239 -8.44 3.45 18.26
N LEU A 240 -9.59 3.49 17.59
CA LEU A 240 -10.87 3.03 18.14
C LEU A 240 -10.80 1.65 18.83
N PRO A 241 -10.15 0.61 18.27
CA PRO A 241 -9.99 -0.68 18.96
C PRO A 241 -9.26 -0.59 20.29
N ASN A 242 -8.14 0.17 20.35
CA ASN A 242 -7.36 0.36 21.58
C ASN A 242 -8.19 1.11 22.63
N TYR A 243 -8.86 2.19 22.21
CA TYR A 243 -9.73 3.00 23.06
C TYR A 243 -10.85 2.16 23.68
N LEU A 244 -11.56 1.37 22.89
CA LEU A 244 -12.66 0.53 23.37
C LEU A 244 -12.16 -0.58 24.30
N TYR A 245 -11.03 -1.22 23.95
CA TYR A 245 -10.42 -2.25 24.78
C TYR A 245 -10.03 -1.71 26.16
N ARG A 246 -9.40 -0.53 26.20
CA ARG A 246 -9.03 0.16 27.44
C ARG A 246 -10.26 0.57 28.28
N ASN A 247 -11.39 0.82 27.64
CA ASN A 247 -12.67 1.17 28.27
C ASN A 247 -13.60 -0.04 28.44
N ASN A 248 -13.03 -1.24 28.65
CA ASN A 248 -13.71 -2.46 29.08
C ASN A 248 -14.63 -3.12 28.03
N VAL A 249 -14.46 -2.84 26.74
CA VAL A 249 -15.09 -3.58 25.64
C VAL A 249 -14.23 -4.80 25.31
N GLU A 250 -14.84 -5.93 24.94
CA GLU A 250 -14.10 -7.02 24.29
C GLU A 250 -13.75 -6.60 22.86
N VAL A 251 -12.49 -6.64 22.52
CA VAL A 251 -12.02 -6.32 21.17
C VAL A 251 -11.22 -7.47 20.60
N VAL A 252 -11.61 -7.89 19.42
CA VAL A 252 -10.90 -8.89 18.61
C VAL A 252 -10.50 -8.27 17.30
N TRP A 253 -9.23 -8.37 16.94
CA TRP A 253 -8.71 -7.99 15.63
C TRP A 253 -8.29 -9.24 14.88
N ARG A 254 -8.84 -9.45 13.69
CA ARG A 254 -8.44 -10.51 12.75
C ARG A 254 -7.97 -9.89 11.46
N THR A 255 -6.80 -10.26 11.00
CA THR A 255 -6.22 -9.69 9.79
C THR A 255 -5.60 -10.75 8.87
N SER A 256 -5.87 -10.62 7.60
CA SER A 256 -5.16 -11.24 6.48
C SER A 256 -4.31 -10.21 5.71
N ASN A 257 -4.33 -8.96 6.16
CA ASN A 257 -3.65 -7.81 5.60
C ASN A 257 -2.63 -7.23 6.60
N TRP A 258 -2.10 -6.05 6.31
CA TRP A 258 -1.12 -5.33 7.11
C TRP A 258 -1.35 -3.81 6.99
N GLY A 259 -0.57 -2.99 7.71
CA GLY A 259 -0.58 -1.53 7.58
C GLY A 259 -1.45 -0.81 8.61
N GLU A 260 -2.02 -1.54 9.55
CA GLU A 260 -2.73 -0.93 10.69
C GLU A 260 -1.79 -0.17 11.63
N PRO A 261 -2.27 0.90 12.28
CA PRO A 261 -1.57 1.53 13.40
C PRO A 261 -1.33 0.55 14.55
N PRO A 262 -0.47 0.86 15.53
CA PRO A 262 -0.21 -0.02 16.67
C PRO A 262 -1.49 -0.50 17.37
N VAL A 263 -1.70 -1.82 17.41
CA VAL A 263 -2.88 -2.45 18.02
C VAL A 263 -2.51 -3.00 19.40
N HIS A 264 -3.05 -2.40 20.48
CA HIS A 264 -2.75 -2.71 21.87
C HIS A 264 -3.88 -3.49 22.55
N ILE A 265 -4.29 -4.60 21.93
CA ILE A 265 -5.35 -5.49 22.44
C ILE A 265 -4.82 -6.90 22.67
N LYS A 266 -5.50 -7.66 23.51
CA LYS A 266 -5.10 -9.05 23.81
C LYS A 266 -5.39 -10.01 22.65
N ASN A 267 -6.52 -9.85 21.96
CA ASN A 267 -7.02 -10.78 20.97
C ASN A 267 -6.70 -10.27 19.54
N TYR A 268 -5.41 -10.18 19.23
CA TYR A 268 -4.91 -9.93 17.86
C TYR A 268 -4.58 -11.25 17.17
N GLN A 269 -5.21 -11.54 16.05
CA GLN A 269 -5.13 -12.79 15.31
C GLN A 269 -4.80 -12.52 13.84
N ASN A 270 -3.55 -12.73 13.47
CA ASN A 270 -3.12 -12.70 12.08
C ASN A 270 -3.41 -14.04 11.39
N ARG A 271 -3.11 -14.12 10.08
CA ARG A 271 -3.31 -15.32 9.27
C ARG A 271 -2.66 -16.56 9.88
N ASP A 272 -1.46 -16.47 10.43
CA ASP A 272 -0.74 -17.62 11.01
C ASP A 272 -1.45 -18.19 12.26
N VAL A 273 -2.04 -17.32 13.07
CA VAL A 273 -2.82 -17.71 14.24
C VAL A 273 -4.11 -18.39 13.80
N LEU A 274 -4.84 -17.77 12.87
CA LEU A 274 -6.13 -18.28 12.39
C LEU A 274 -5.99 -19.60 11.60
N ARG A 275 -4.87 -19.79 10.91
CA ARG A 275 -4.62 -21.02 10.11
C ARG A 275 -4.56 -22.28 10.94
N LYS A 276 -4.25 -22.18 12.23
CA LYS A 276 -4.19 -23.35 13.13
C LYS A 276 -5.53 -24.06 13.26
N ASP A 277 -6.62 -23.31 13.23
CA ASP A 277 -7.98 -23.82 13.42
C ASP A 277 -8.79 -23.85 12.11
N CYS A 278 -8.28 -23.23 11.06
CA CYS A 278 -8.94 -23.18 9.76
C CYS A 278 -8.78 -24.49 8.97
N LYS A 279 -9.83 -24.93 8.28
CA LYS A 279 -9.83 -26.13 7.42
C LYS A 279 -10.45 -25.83 6.07
N GLY A 280 -9.86 -26.37 5.01
CA GLY A 280 -10.35 -26.27 3.65
C GLY A 280 -9.71 -25.16 2.82
N GLU A 281 -10.18 -25.01 1.58
CA GLU A 281 -9.64 -24.10 0.56
C GLU A 281 -9.71 -22.62 0.97
N GLY A 282 -10.76 -22.24 1.70
CA GLY A 282 -10.97 -20.86 2.15
C GLY A 282 -9.86 -20.32 3.08
N CYS A 283 -9.05 -21.20 3.68
CA CYS A 283 -7.96 -20.83 4.56
C CYS A 283 -6.81 -20.07 3.86
N ASP A 284 -6.71 -20.17 2.55
CA ASP A 284 -5.74 -19.42 1.74
C ASP A 284 -6.23 -18.02 1.35
N TYR A 285 -7.48 -17.69 1.70
CA TYR A 285 -8.19 -16.48 1.34
C TYR A 285 -8.79 -15.81 2.58
N ASP A 286 -9.52 -14.72 2.40
CA ASP A 286 -10.11 -13.94 3.51
C ASP A 286 -11.21 -14.68 4.29
N GLU A 287 -11.72 -15.81 3.80
CA GLU A 287 -12.58 -16.70 4.60
C GLU A 287 -11.92 -17.16 5.91
N ILE A 288 -10.59 -17.18 5.97
CA ILE A 288 -9.85 -17.49 7.21
C ILE A 288 -10.26 -16.58 8.36
N LEU A 289 -10.65 -15.33 8.08
CA LEU A 289 -11.07 -14.36 9.09
C LEU A 289 -12.39 -14.77 9.78
N LEU A 290 -13.19 -15.63 9.15
CA LEU A 290 -14.47 -16.11 9.67
C LEU A 290 -14.31 -17.38 10.54
N THR A 291 -13.11 -18.00 10.58
CA THR A 291 -12.86 -19.24 11.28
C THR A 291 -13.21 -19.14 12.77
N GLY A 292 -14.24 -19.87 13.24
CA GLY A 292 -14.66 -19.86 14.65
C GLY A 292 -15.07 -18.49 15.18
N LEU A 293 -15.49 -17.56 14.30
CA LEU A 293 -15.85 -16.17 14.69
C LEU A 293 -17.06 -16.13 15.61
N LYS A 294 -18.10 -16.89 15.27
CA LYS A 294 -19.33 -16.98 16.06
C LYS A 294 -19.07 -17.58 17.44
N GLU A 295 -18.29 -18.67 17.51
CA GLU A 295 -17.90 -19.32 18.75
C GLU A 295 -17.10 -18.37 19.65
N GLN A 296 -16.21 -17.57 19.07
CA GLN A 296 -15.43 -16.57 19.80
C GLN A 296 -16.32 -15.46 20.38
N ILE A 297 -17.33 -15.01 19.64
CA ILE A 297 -18.30 -14.02 20.13
C ILE A 297 -19.11 -14.61 21.31
N LEU A 298 -19.63 -15.82 21.16
CA LEU A 298 -20.41 -16.52 22.19
C LEU A 298 -19.62 -16.84 23.47
N ALA A 299 -18.31 -17.09 23.34
CA ALA A 299 -17.42 -17.36 24.45
C ALA A 299 -17.06 -16.10 25.26
N SER A 300 -17.36 -14.91 24.76
CA SER A 300 -17.03 -13.65 25.44
C SER A 300 -17.88 -13.47 26.71
N LYS A 301 -17.22 -13.05 27.77
CA LYS A 301 -17.88 -12.69 29.05
C LYS A 301 -18.31 -11.23 29.09
N LYS A 302 -18.02 -10.44 28.05
CA LYS A 302 -18.36 -9.03 27.97
C LYS A 302 -19.68 -8.83 27.23
N ASN A 303 -20.45 -7.83 27.65
CA ASN A 303 -21.69 -7.47 26.96
C ASN A 303 -21.47 -6.62 25.72
N LYS A 304 -20.31 -6.00 25.57
CA LYS A 304 -19.93 -5.14 24.45
C LYS A 304 -18.74 -5.72 23.75
N ILE A 305 -18.90 -5.99 22.46
CA ILE A 305 -17.89 -6.67 21.63
C ILE A 305 -17.68 -5.85 20.36
N LEU A 306 -16.42 -5.55 20.04
CA LEU A 306 -15.98 -5.08 18.73
C LEU A 306 -15.13 -6.16 18.08
N ILE A 307 -15.50 -6.55 16.87
CA ILE A 307 -14.68 -7.38 15.99
C ILE A 307 -14.18 -6.52 14.84
N VAL A 308 -12.90 -6.52 14.58
CA VAL A 308 -12.32 -5.91 13.37
C VAL A 308 -11.85 -7.04 12.47
N LEU A 309 -12.32 -7.05 11.22
CA LEU A 309 -11.89 -7.94 10.15
C LEU A 309 -11.17 -7.10 9.09
N HIS A 310 -9.86 -7.24 8.98
CA HIS A 310 -9.04 -6.52 8.03
C HIS A 310 -8.67 -7.43 6.87
N THR A 311 -9.31 -7.23 5.71
CA THR A 311 -9.23 -8.10 4.53
C THR A 311 -8.10 -7.68 3.58
N SER A 312 -7.70 -8.58 2.66
CA SER A 312 -6.69 -8.35 1.62
C SER A 312 -7.20 -8.60 0.19
N THR A 313 -8.49 -8.85 0.02
CA THR A 313 -9.06 -9.45 -1.21
C THR A 313 -8.79 -8.67 -2.48
N SER A 314 -8.97 -7.35 -2.52
CA SER A 314 -8.87 -6.58 -3.79
C SER A 314 -7.50 -5.96 -4.03
N HIS A 315 -6.46 -6.37 -3.29
CA HIS A 315 -5.10 -5.88 -3.47
C HIS A 315 -4.45 -6.40 -4.76
N GLY A 316 -3.97 -5.48 -5.62
CA GLY A 316 -3.24 -5.79 -6.83
C GLY A 316 -1.79 -6.29 -6.62
N PRO A 317 -1.08 -6.66 -7.69
CA PRO A 317 -1.53 -6.78 -9.09
C PRO A 317 -2.19 -8.12 -9.40
N THR A 318 -2.21 -9.09 -8.49
CA THR A 318 -2.64 -10.47 -8.75
C THR A 318 -4.12 -10.71 -8.37
N TYR A 319 -5.03 -9.86 -8.87
CA TYR A 319 -6.47 -9.95 -8.53
C TYR A 319 -7.07 -11.34 -8.71
N SER A 320 -6.72 -12.05 -9.81
CA SER A 320 -7.20 -13.40 -10.08
C SER A 320 -6.76 -14.47 -9.06
N LYS A 321 -5.81 -14.15 -8.18
CA LYS A 321 -5.34 -15.02 -7.10
C LYS A 321 -5.88 -14.64 -5.72
N LYS A 322 -6.75 -13.63 -5.65
CA LYS A 322 -7.26 -13.09 -4.39
C LYS A 322 -8.61 -13.68 -3.97
N TYR A 323 -9.15 -14.60 -4.73
CA TYR A 323 -10.41 -15.30 -4.45
C TYR A 323 -10.30 -16.79 -4.82
N PRO A 324 -11.04 -17.68 -4.14
CA PRO A 324 -11.14 -19.08 -4.55
C PRO A 324 -11.72 -19.22 -5.96
N PRO A 325 -11.31 -20.25 -6.75
CA PRO A 325 -11.78 -20.43 -8.14
C PRO A 325 -13.31 -20.46 -8.31
N ARG A 326 -14.07 -20.87 -7.30
CA ARG A 326 -15.54 -20.86 -7.31
C ARG A 326 -16.16 -19.46 -7.42
N PHE A 327 -15.40 -18.40 -7.14
CA PHE A 327 -15.82 -17.01 -7.27
C PHE A 327 -15.37 -16.36 -8.59
N GLU A 328 -14.74 -17.10 -9.50
CA GLU A 328 -14.39 -16.60 -10.83
C GLU A 328 -15.63 -16.56 -11.74
N THR A 329 -16.51 -15.58 -11.45
CA THR A 329 -17.80 -15.40 -12.14
C THR A 329 -17.63 -14.74 -13.52
N PHE A 330 -16.76 -13.74 -13.62
CA PHE A 330 -16.51 -12.99 -14.84
C PHE A 330 -15.23 -13.48 -15.51
N LYS A 331 -15.31 -13.78 -16.83
CA LYS A 331 -14.24 -14.36 -17.64
C LYS A 331 -14.15 -13.66 -19.00
N PRO A 332 -12.97 -13.65 -19.65
CA PRO A 332 -11.66 -14.11 -19.16
C PRO A 332 -11.08 -13.18 -18.10
N VAL A 333 -10.06 -13.66 -17.35
CA VAL A 333 -9.39 -12.87 -16.30
C VAL A 333 -7.92 -12.61 -16.62
N CYS A 334 -7.41 -11.48 -16.12
CA CYS A 334 -5.99 -11.15 -16.16
C CYS A 334 -5.22 -12.02 -15.17
N ASN A 335 -4.29 -12.85 -15.68
CA ASN A 335 -3.40 -13.69 -14.86
C ASN A 335 -1.94 -13.16 -14.85
N SER A 336 -1.71 -11.96 -15.38
CA SER A 336 -0.39 -11.31 -15.43
C SER A 336 -0.23 -10.33 -14.29
N VAL A 337 0.95 -10.29 -13.69
CA VAL A 337 1.35 -9.22 -12.78
C VAL A 337 1.62 -7.90 -13.53
N GLU A 338 1.88 -7.97 -14.82
CA GLU A 338 2.05 -6.81 -15.70
C GLU A 338 0.68 -6.43 -16.28
N LEU A 339 -0.11 -5.70 -15.48
CA LEU A 339 -1.52 -5.39 -15.77
C LEU A 339 -1.75 -4.75 -17.14
N GLY A 340 -0.82 -3.92 -17.62
CA GLY A 340 -0.88 -3.29 -18.95
C GLY A 340 -0.74 -4.26 -20.13
N LYS A 341 -0.44 -5.55 -19.91
CA LYS A 341 -0.43 -6.60 -20.95
C LYS A 341 -1.78 -7.28 -21.12
N CYS A 342 -2.65 -7.17 -20.12
CA CYS A 342 -3.99 -7.71 -20.21
C CYS A 342 -4.91 -6.73 -20.97
N SER A 343 -5.92 -7.25 -21.63
CA SER A 343 -7.01 -6.40 -22.10
C SER A 343 -7.75 -5.75 -20.92
N GLN A 344 -8.37 -4.60 -21.17
CA GLN A 344 -9.15 -3.92 -20.16
C GLN A 344 -10.26 -4.82 -19.58
N THR A 345 -10.89 -5.64 -20.43
CA THR A 345 -11.92 -6.60 -20.01
C THR A 345 -11.38 -7.65 -19.06
N GLU A 346 -10.21 -8.25 -19.35
CA GLU A 346 -9.59 -9.25 -18.48
C GLU A 346 -9.24 -8.67 -17.12
N LEU A 347 -8.69 -7.44 -17.11
CA LEU A 347 -8.32 -6.75 -15.87
C LEU A 347 -9.54 -6.45 -15.01
N ILE A 348 -10.58 -5.85 -15.61
CA ILE A 348 -11.82 -5.53 -14.89
C ILE A 348 -12.51 -6.81 -14.41
N ASN A 349 -12.55 -7.89 -15.21
CA ASN A 349 -13.14 -9.16 -14.76
C ASN A 349 -12.41 -9.75 -13.56
N ALA A 350 -11.07 -9.74 -13.57
CA ALA A 350 -10.28 -10.24 -12.45
C ALA A 350 -10.58 -9.43 -11.17
N TYR A 351 -10.67 -8.11 -11.30
CA TYR A 351 -11.01 -7.24 -10.16
C TYR A 351 -12.46 -7.39 -9.71
N ASP A 352 -13.44 -7.46 -10.62
CA ASP A 352 -14.84 -7.65 -10.29
C ASP A 352 -15.10 -8.94 -9.51
N ASN A 353 -14.35 -10.01 -9.81
CA ASN A 353 -14.42 -11.26 -9.07
C ASN A 353 -13.94 -11.09 -7.61
N THR A 354 -13.01 -10.18 -7.33
CA THR A 354 -12.65 -9.84 -5.95
C THR A 354 -13.81 -9.17 -5.21
N ILE A 355 -14.60 -8.34 -5.89
CA ILE A 355 -15.80 -7.72 -5.31
C ILE A 355 -16.89 -8.75 -5.07
N VAL A 356 -17.08 -9.72 -5.98
CA VAL A 356 -18.00 -10.86 -5.74
C VAL A 356 -17.58 -11.66 -4.52
N TYR A 357 -16.28 -11.85 -4.34
CA TYR A 357 -15.78 -12.56 -3.16
C TYR A 357 -15.93 -11.72 -1.87
N THR A 358 -15.70 -10.42 -1.93
CA THR A 358 -16.02 -9.49 -0.83
C THR A 358 -17.50 -9.56 -0.45
N ASP A 359 -18.41 -9.58 -1.44
CA ASP A 359 -19.85 -9.74 -1.23
C ASP A 359 -20.18 -11.02 -0.45
N TYR A 360 -19.52 -12.12 -0.78
CA TYR A 360 -19.67 -13.40 -0.07
C TYR A 360 -19.20 -13.30 1.39
N ILE A 361 -18.01 -12.72 1.64
CA ILE A 361 -17.47 -12.55 3.00
C ILE A 361 -18.44 -11.71 3.85
N LEU A 362 -18.89 -10.56 3.34
CA LEU A 362 -19.81 -9.68 4.05
C LEU A 362 -21.15 -10.35 4.30
N SER A 363 -21.68 -11.08 3.31
CA SER A 363 -22.92 -11.84 3.44
C SER A 363 -22.80 -12.91 4.53
N SER A 364 -21.65 -13.60 4.60
CA SER A 364 -21.39 -14.63 5.61
C SER A 364 -21.34 -14.04 7.02
N VAL A 365 -20.69 -12.89 7.20
CA VAL A 365 -20.69 -12.17 8.48
C VAL A 365 -22.13 -11.81 8.91
N ILE A 366 -22.94 -11.31 7.98
CA ILE A 366 -24.35 -10.98 8.28
C ILE A 366 -25.12 -12.23 8.72
N ASP A 367 -24.91 -13.36 8.08
CA ASP A 367 -25.59 -14.63 8.42
C ASP A 367 -25.17 -15.11 9.80
N ASP A 368 -23.87 -15.11 10.12
CA ASP A 368 -23.37 -15.43 11.46
C ASP A 368 -23.98 -14.53 12.53
N LEU A 369 -24.05 -13.20 12.27
CA LEU A 369 -24.62 -12.24 13.20
C LEU A 369 -26.12 -12.45 13.43
N LYS A 370 -26.87 -12.87 12.42
CA LYS A 370 -28.32 -13.19 12.55
C LYS A 370 -28.58 -14.36 13.50
N GLU A 371 -27.65 -15.28 13.63
CA GLU A 371 -27.77 -16.41 14.55
C GLU A 371 -27.52 -16.01 16.02
N LEU A 372 -26.87 -14.87 16.26
CA LEU A 372 -26.55 -14.34 17.61
C LEU A 372 -27.74 -13.61 18.22
N LYS A 373 -28.85 -14.29 18.44
CA LYS A 373 -30.14 -13.69 18.88
C LYS A 373 -30.09 -12.96 20.22
N GLU A 374 -29.08 -13.26 21.05
CA GLU A 374 -28.87 -12.59 22.33
C GLU A 374 -28.19 -11.20 22.18
N PHE A 375 -27.64 -10.92 21.02
CA PHE A 375 -26.91 -9.68 20.75
C PHE A 375 -27.68 -8.77 19.82
N LYS A 376 -27.66 -7.48 20.11
CA LYS A 376 -27.91 -6.47 19.11
C LYS A 376 -26.68 -6.36 18.22
N SER A 377 -26.80 -6.82 16.97
CA SER A 377 -25.65 -6.95 16.08
C SER A 377 -25.68 -5.93 14.95
N THR A 378 -24.52 -5.42 14.57
CA THR A 378 -24.32 -4.49 13.45
C THR A 378 -23.01 -4.86 12.74
N MET A 379 -23.03 -4.83 11.41
CA MET A 379 -21.81 -4.88 10.60
C MET A 379 -21.64 -3.54 9.89
N ILE A 380 -20.40 -3.05 9.85
CA ILE A 380 -19.97 -1.88 9.07
C ILE A 380 -18.87 -2.35 8.14
N PHE A 381 -19.01 -2.07 6.84
CA PHE A 381 -17.97 -2.28 5.85
C PHE A 381 -17.48 -0.94 5.33
N VAL A 382 -16.17 -0.77 5.26
CA VAL A 382 -15.51 0.38 4.63
C VAL A 382 -14.21 -0.09 3.97
N SER A 383 -13.97 0.32 2.73
CA SER A 383 -12.65 0.11 2.10
C SER A 383 -11.67 1.19 2.54
N ASP A 384 -10.42 0.82 2.70
CA ASP A 384 -9.35 1.73 3.08
C ASP A 384 -9.04 2.76 1.98
N HIS A 385 -9.04 2.34 0.72
CA HIS A 385 -8.89 3.20 -0.47
C HIS A 385 -9.51 2.56 -1.72
N GLY A 386 -9.40 3.24 -2.86
CA GLY A 386 -9.77 2.72 -4.16
C GLY A 386 -8.57 2.14 -4.93
N GLU A 387 -8.81 1.79 -6.20
CA GLU A 387 -7.84 1.15 -7.09
C GLU A 387 -7.95 1.72 -8.50
N SER A 388 -6.84 1.90 -9.21
CA SER A 388 -6.80 2.27 -10.63
C SER A 388 -6.66 1.01 -11.49
N LEU A 389 -7.57 0.83 -12.44
CA LEU A 389 -7.65 -0.33 -13.31
C LEU A 389 -7.33 0.01 -14.77
N GLY A 390 -6.34 0.87 -15.00
CA GLY A 390 -5.90 1.29 -16.34
C GLY A 390 -6.47 2.63 -16.80
N GLU A 391 -7.24 3.34 -15.98
CA GLU A 391 -7.69 4.68 -16.29
C GLU A 391 -6.48 5.60 -16.50
N LYS A 392 -6.41 6.28 -17.64
CA LYS A 392 -5.26 7.12 -18.05
C LYS A 392 -3.90 6.37 -17.98
N ASN A 393 -3.90 5.06 -18.19
CA ASN A 393 -2.74 4.17 -18.03
C ASN A 393 -2.17 4.12 -16.59
N LEU A 394 -3.00 4.41 -15.60
CA LEU A 394 -2.65 4.25 -14.19
C LEU A 394 -3.17 2.90 -13.69
N TYR A 395 -2.36 2.21 -12.92
CA TYR A 395 -2.67 0.91 -12.35
C TYR A 395 -2.37 0.91 -10.87
N MET A 396 -3.17 0.15 -10.11
CA MET A 396 -3.01 -0.01 -8.67
C MET A 396 -3.34 1.28 -7.89
N HIS A 397 -2.89 1.37 -6.64
CA HIS A 397 -3.13 2.47 -5.72
C HIS A 397 -1.87 3.32 -5.48
N GLY A 398 -1.95 4.35 -4.62
CA GLY A 398 -0.83 5.24 -4.31
C GLY A 398 -0.59 6.33 -5.36
N VAL A 399 -1.44 6.42 -6.38
CA VAL A 399 -1.45 7.54 -7.36
C VAL A 399 -2.52 8.55 -6.97
N PRO A 400 -2.26 9.86 -7.22
CA PRO A 400 -3.22 10.92 -6.86
C PRO A 400 -4.50 10.85 -7.69
#